data_128b31a261a283398f27cc85b6ad1bc6
#
_entry.id   128b31a261a283398f27cc85b6ad1bc6
#
_cell.length_a   1.000
_cell.length_b   1.000
_cell.length_c   1.000
_cell.angle_alpha   90.00
_cell.angle_beta   90.00
_cell.angle_gamma   90.00
#
_symmetry.space_group_name_H-M   'P 1'
#
loop_
_entity.id
_entity.type
_entity.pdbx_description
1 polymer ?
#
loop_
_entity_poly.entity_id
_entity_poly.type
_entity_poly.pdbx_seq_one_letter_code
_entity_poly.pdbx_strand_id
1 'polypeptide(L)'
;MGNNATGGKRKNKTRVFRFISQQGRTSKLEIVSRLGISLPTVLQTLKELTEDGLIWEMGEFESTGGRKAKALAAVRGSRFAMGLDITRNHISLVAADLSGRIQRHIRIPKTFARSPAYGEFLAGLISRYRTEWRIPVDRFLGVGISVPGIIDAQGRMIQDSHALGVRKMPCDELSKGIEYPCVFMNDANAAGFAELRESSDMENAVYLSLSNSVGGAFLQGSRLYLGEHQRSGEFGHMTLYPGGRECYCGKRGCLDAYCSAQRLSSLTEGKLDRFFEKLRQGDKECAQAWAGYQADLVTAANSLHMAFDCDVILGGYVGGYLEDWIGALGELAEERNPFDDGGTYLKVCRYRVEASALGAALQHVERFIEGL
;
A
#
# COMPACT_ATOMS: atom_id res chain seq x y z
N MET A 1 -21.41 34.19 -0.77
CA MET A 1 -21.05 33.75 0.62
C MET A 1 -21.42 32.30 0.97
N GLY A 2 -22.01 31.50 0.06
CA GLY A 2 -22.47 30.13 0.34
C GLY A 2 -21.39 29.02 0.26
N ASN A 3 -20.26 29.24 -0.43
CA ASN A 3 -19.28 28.17 -0.70
C ASN A 3 -18.35 27.81 0.48
N ASN A 4 -18.13 28.72 1.44
CA ASN A 4 -17.22 28.46 2.58
C ASN A 4 -17.85 27.58 3.70
N ALA A 5 -19.16 27.68 3.90
CA ALA A 5 -19.84 26.90 4.95
C ALA A 5 -19.97 25.41 4.59
N THR A 6 -20.25 25.11 3.32
CA THR A 6 -20.36 23.73 2.80
C THR A 6 -19.01 23.01 2.78
N GLY A 7 -17.94 23.70 2.41
CA GLY A 7 -16.58 23.16 2.44
C GLY A 7 -16.08 22.85 3.85
N GLY A 8 -16.38 23.71 4.82
CA GLY A 8 -16.04 23.48 6.23
C GLY A 8 -16.80 22.31 6.86
N LYS A 9 -18.09 22.16 6.50
CA LYS A 9 -18.93 21.05 6.98
C LYS A 9 -18.44 19.70 6.47
N ARG A 10 -18.15 19.59 5.16
CA ARG A 10 -17.59 18.40 4.53
C ARG A 10 -16.23 18.02 5.15
N LYS A 11 -15.34 18.99 5.32
CA LYS A 11 -14.04 18.77 5.97
C LYS A 11 -14.17 18.20 7.38
N ASN A 12 -15.13 18.67 8.17
CA ASN A 12 -15.37 18.16 9.52
C ASN A 12 -15.92 16.73 9.49
N LYS A 13 -16.84 16.40 8.57
CA LYS A 13 -17.42 15.06 8.44
C LYS A 13 -16.34 14.02 8.11
N THR A 14 -15.47 14.32 7.14
CA THR A 14 -14.30 13.51 6.80
C THR A 14 -13.36 13.31 7.99
N ARG A 15 -13.01 14.40 8.72
CA ARG A 15 -12.11 14.34 9.89
C ARG A 15 -12.68 13.49 11.03
N VAL A 16 -13.96 13.67 11.33
CA VAL A 16 -14.66 12.90 12.38
C VAL A 16 -14.73 11.43 12.01
N PHE A 17 -15.10 11.11 10.76
CA PHE A 17 -15.18 9.72 10.31
C PHE A 17 -13.80 9.03 10.35
N ARG A 18 -12.73 9.68 9.87
CA ARG A 18 -11.36 9.14 9.93
C ARG A 18 -10.93 8.85 11.36
N PHE A 19 -11.18 9.79 12.27
CA PHE A 19 -10.86 9.62 13.69
C PHE A 19 -11.58 8.41 14.30
N ILE A 20 -12.91 8.27 14.07
CA ILE A 20 -13.68 7.12 14.56
C ILE A 20 -13.16 5.80 13.98
N SER A 21 -12.84 5.80 12.70
CA SER A 21 -12.34 4.62 11.99
C SER A 21 -10.97 4.15 12.50
N GLN A 22 -10.06 5.09 12.78
CA GLN A 22 -8.72 4.81 13.30
C GLN A 22 -8.73 4.33 14.76
N GLN A 23 -9.54 5.00 15.62
CA GLN A 23 -9.63 4.63 17.04
C GLN A 23 -10.34 3.28 17.27
N GLY A 24 -11.14 2.82 16.29
CA GLY A 24 -11.97 1.64 16.43
C GLY A 24 -13.11 1.79 17.42
N ARG A 25 -12.91 2.47 18.55
CA ARG A 25 -13.91 2.78 19.57
C ARG A 25 -13.58 4.12 20.22
N THR A 26 -14.50 5.09 20.18
CA THR A 26 -14.30 6.44 20.74
C THR A 26 -15.59 7.02 21.31
N SER A 27 -15.50 8.17 21.98
CA SER A 27 -16.62 8.92 22.56
C SER A 27 -16.78 10.29 21.91
N LYS A 28 -17.98 10.88 22.04
CA LYS A 28 -18.27 12.27 21.57
C LYS A 28 -17.31 13.30 22.16
N LEU A 29 -17.00 13.16 23.45
CA LEU A 29 -16.10 14.10 24.15
C LEU A 29 -14.65 13.95 23.68
N GLU A 30 -14.23 12.72 23.41
CA GLU A 30 -12.89 12.47 22.86
C GLU A 30 -12.74 13.06 21.45
N ILE A 31 -13.74 12.92 20.58
CA ILE A 31 -13.77 13.54 19.26
C ILE A 31 -13.64 15.08 19.38
N VAL A 32 -14.41 15.70 20.27
CA VAL A 32 -14.34 17.14 20.55
C VAL A 32 -12.93 17.54 20.97
N SER A 33 -12.37 16.84 21.98
CA SER A 33 -11.05 17.14 22.54
C SER A 33 -9.91 16.97 21.52
N ARG A 34 -9.91 15.84 20.80
CA ARG A 34 -8.82 15.51 19.88
C ARG A 34 -8.86 16.29 18.57
N LEU A 35 -10.05 16.59 18.05
CA LEU A 35 -10.17 17.28 16.76
C LEU A 35 -10.34 18.80 16.89
N GLY A 36 -10.58 19.34 18.11
CA GLY A 36 -10.82 20.76 18.33
C GLY A 36 -12.09 21.27 17.64
N ILE A 37 -13.10 20.39 17.45
CA ILE A 37 -14.39 20.71 16.80
C ILE A 37 -15.43 20.95 17.89
N SER A 38 -16.28 21.97 17.73
CA SER A 38 -17.33 22.27 18.73
C SER A 38 -18.30 21.11 18.92
N LEU A 39 -18.79 20.90 20.14
CA LEU A 39 -19.73 19.84 20.46
C LEU A 39 -20.99 19.85 19.58
N PRO A 40 -21.65 21.00 19.30
CA PRO A 40 -22.79 21.03 18.39
C PRO A 40 -22.46 20.52 16.98
N THR A 41 -21.29 20.90 16.46
CA THR A 41 -20.82 20.43 15.14
C THR A 41 -20.54 18.93 15.15
N VAL A 42 -19.91 18.40 16.21
CA VAL A 42 -19.68 16.95 16.34
C VAL A 42 -21.01 16.20 16.40
N LEU A 43 -21.99 16.67 17.20
CA LEU A 43 -23.30 16.01 17.32
C LEU A 43 -24.04 15.96 15.97
N GLN A 44 -24.02 17.07 15.22
CA GLN A 44 -24.62 17.12 13.89
C GLN A 44 -23.92 16.16 12.92
N THR A 45 -22.60 16.15 12.93
CA THR A 45 -21.79 15.25 12.07
C THR A 45 -22.04 13.77 12.41
N LEU A 46 -22.11 13.42 13.69
CA LEU A 46 -22.40 12.04 14.13
C LEU A 46 -23.79 11.60 13.71
N LYS A 47 -24.79 12.50 13.79
CA LYS A 47 -26.14 12.22 13.31
C LYS A 47 -26.13 11.87 11.82
N GLU A 48 -25.50 12.69 10.98
CA GLU A 48 -25.37 12.46 9.54
C GLU A 48 -24.65 11.15 9.22
N LEU A 49 -23.50 10.88 9.88
CA LEU A 49 -22.74 9.63 9.68
C LEU A 49 -23.53 8.39 10.10
N THR A 50 -24.41 8.51 11.13
CA THR A 50 -25.28 7.44 11.57
C THR A 50 -26.41 7.20 10.57
N GLU A 51 -27.05 8.27 10.08
CA GLU A 51 -28.08 8.21 9.06
C GLU A 51 -27.54 7.60 7.74
N ASP A 52 -26.31 7.89 7.38
CA ASP A 52 -25.61 7.28 6.24
C ASP A 52 -25.18 5.81 6.49
N GLY A 53 -25.40 5.28 7.69
CA GLY A 53 -25.02 3.93 8.07
C GLY A 53 -23.49 3.69 8.15
N LEU A 54 -22.71 4.75 8.36
CA LEU A 54 -21.24 4.69 8.38
C LEU A 54 -20.67 4.48 9.78
N ILE A 55 -21.41 4.89 10.80
CA ILE A 55 -21.06 4.69 12.21
C ILE A 55 -22.27 4.16 12.99
N TRP A 56 -22.00 3.58 14.15
CA TRP A 56 -23.03 3.11 15.07
C TRP A 56 -22.61 3.30 16.53
N GLU A 57 -23.58 3.30 17.43
CA GLU A 57 -23.37 3.29 18.87
C GLU A 57 -23.20 1.84 19.34
N MET A 58 -22.00 1.46 19.86
CA MET A 58 -21.69 0.10 20.30
C MET A 58 -21.59 0.00 21.83
N GLY A 59 -22.71 0.14 22.55
CA GLY A 59 -22.73 0.04 24.00
C GLY A 59 -22.13 1.26 24.69
N GLU A 60 -21.71 1.08 25.95
CA GLU A 60 -21.22 2.13 26.84
C GLU A 60 -19.77 1.84 27.28
N PHE A 61 -19.01 2.88 27.59
CA PHE A 61 -17.74 2.73 28.28
C PHE A 61 -17.97 2.37 29.76
N GLU A 62 -17.03 1.65 30.39
CA GLU A 62 -17.06 1.44 31.83
C GLU A 62 -16.98 2.78 32.54
N SER A 63 -17.86 2.98 33.56
CA SER A 63 -17.98 4.23 34.26
C SER A 63 -16.96 4.33 35.39
N THR A 64 -16.22 5.44 35.45
CA THR A 64 -15.35 5.80 36.58
C THR A 64 -16.04 6.76 37.53
N GLY A 65 -17.40 6.80 37.58
CA GLY A 65 -18.17 7.62 38.53
C GLY A 65 -19.08 8.71 37.92
N GLY A 66 -19.51 8.55 36.63
CA GLY A 66 -20.43 9.47 35.98
C GLY A 66 -21.40 8.77 35.02
N ARG A 67 -22.24 9.54 34.29
CA ARG A 67 -23.11 8.98 33.22
C ARG A 67 -22.24 8.29 32.16
N LYS A 68 -22.49 7.02 31.96
CA LYS A 68 -21.75 6.20 30.98
C LYS A 68 -21.78 6.84 29.58
N ALA A 69 -20.62 7.07 29.02
CA ALA A 69 -20.51 7.59 27.66
C ALA A 69 -20.79 6.51 26.64
N LYS A 70 -21.63 6.80 25.64
CA LYS A 70 -21.88 5.89 24.52
C LYS A 70 -20.62 5.79 23.66
N ALA A 71 -20.25 4.55 23.34
CA ALA A 71 -19.13 4.28 22.45
C ALA A 71 -19.60 4.33 21.01
N LEU A 72 -18.80 4.95 20.15
CA LEU A 72 -19.00 5.07 18.71
C LEU A 72 -17.96 4.26 17.98
N ALA A 73 -18.37 3.58 16.91
CA ALA A 73 -17.49 2.83 16.02
C ALA A 73 -17.91 2.95 14.55
N ALA A 74 -16.98 2.79 13.64
CA ALA A 74 -17.30 2.68 12.22
C ALA A 74 -17.98 1.35 11.89
N VAL A 75 -18.96 1.39 10.98
CA VAL A 75 -19.64 0.19 10.44
C VAL A 75 -18.73 -0.42 9.37
N ARG A 76 -18.01 -1.48 9.74
CA ARG A 76 -17.01 -2.13 8.86
C ARG A 76 -17.57 -2.53 7.50
N GLY A 77 -18.73 -3.13 7.45
CA GLY A 77 -19.38 -3.59 6.21
C GLY A 77 -20.24 -2.54 5.49
N SER A 78 -20.06 -1.23 5.80
CA SER A 78 -20.85 -0.18 5.17
C SER A 78 -20.53 0.03 3.70
N ARG A 79 -19.25 -0.08 3.33
CA ARG A 79 -18.75 0.02 1.94
C ARG A 79 -17.58 -0.92 1.74
N PHE A 80 -17.37 -1.32 0.48
CA PHE A 80 -16.28 -2.19 0.06
C PHE A 80 -15.66 -1.70 -1.24
N ALA A 81 -14.38 -1.94 -1.41
CA ALA A 81 -13.68 -1.84 -2.67
C ALA A 81 -12.91 -3.14 -2.96
N MET A 82 -12.71 -3.45 -4.22
CA MET A 82 -11.82 -4.54 -4.61
C MET A 82 -10.54 -3.97 -5.22
N GLY A 83 -9.44 -4.68 -5.02
CA GLY A 83 -8.16 -4.37 -5.64
C GLY A 83 -7.62 -5.58 -6.39
N LEU A 84 -7.16 -5.35 -7.60
CA LEU A 84 -6.42 -6.29 -8.41
C LEU A 84 -4.95 -5.87 -8.45
N ASP A 85 -4.04 -6.78 -8.20
CA ASP A 85 -2.62 -6.63 -8.54
C ASP A 85 -2.27 -7.60 -9.68
N ILE A 86 -1.87 -7.04 -10.82
CA ILE A 86 -1.55 -7.79 -12.03
C ILE A 86 -0.04 -7.85 -12.19
N THR A 87 0.54 -9.01 -11.97
CA THR A 87 1.95 -9.28 -12.25
C THR A 87 2.12 -10.10 -13.55
N ARG A 88 3.36 -10.36 -13.95
CA ARG A 88 3.64 -11.20 -15.13
C ARG A 88 2.93 -12.55 -15.08
N ASN A 89 2.89 -13.20 -13.92
CA ASN A 89 2.47 -14.60 -13.79
C ASN A 89 1.30 -14.83 -12.82
N HIS A 90 0.84 -13.79 -12.12
CA HIS A 90 -0.20 -13.93 -11.10
C HIS A 90 -1.13 -12.71 -11.08
N ILE A 91 -2.32 -12.95 -10.58
CA ILE A 91 -3.25 -11.90 -10.15
C ILE A 91 -3.53 -12.11 -8.66
N SER A 92 -3.35 -11.05 -7.86
CA SER A 92 -3.86 -10.98 -6.50
C SER A 92 -5.15 -10.18 -6.48
N LEU A 93 -6.17 -10.65 -5.77
CA LEU A 93 -7.44 -9.98 -5.60
C LEU A 93 -7.72 -9.80 -4.11
N VAL A 94 -8.01 -8.58 -3.70
CA VAL A 94 -8.35 -8.21 -2.33
C VAL A 94 -9.74 -7.58 -2.31
N ALA A 95 -10.54 -7.85 -1.26
CA ALA A 95 -11.67 -7.02 -0.88
C ALA A 95 -11.33 -6.30 0.42
N ALA A 96 -11.40 -4.98 0.41
CA ALA A 96 -11.18 -4.13 1.57
C ALA A 96 -12.48 -3.43 1.98
N ASP A 97 -12.68 -3.27 3.28
CA ASP A 97 -13.78 -2.49 3.84
C ASP A 97 -13.41 -0.99 3.98
N LEU A 98 -14.36 -0.19 4.44
CA LEU A 98 -14.18 1.25 4.60
C LEU A 98 -13.13 1.62 5.67
N SER A 99 -12.79 0.72 6.59
CA SER A 99 -11.71 0.91 7.55
C SER A 99 -10.32 0.57 6.98
N GLY A 100 -10.25 0.10 5.74
CA GLY A 100 -9.01 -0.31 5.09
C GLY A 100 -8.58 -1.75 5.39
N ARG A 101 -9.40 -2.52 6.11
CA ARG A 101 -9.04 -3.90 6.47
C ARG A 101 -9.37 -4.87 5.33
N ILE A 102 -8.46 -5.80 5.11
CA ILE A 102 -8.66 -6.92 4.19
C ILE A 102 -9.74 -7.85 4.75
N GLN A 103 -10.82 -8.00 4.01
CA GLN A 103 -11.92 -8.94 4.32
C GLN A 103 -11.69 -10.28 3.63
N ARG A 104 -11.15 -10.27 2.43
CA ARG A 104 -10.86 -11.44 1.61
C ARG A 104 -9.62 -11.18 0.76
N HIS A 105 -8.85 -12.23 0.53
CA HIS A 105 -7.68 -12.21 -0.37
C HIS A 105 -7.55 -13.56 -1.07
N ILE A 106 -7.23 -13.52 -2.34
CA ILE A 106 -6.80 -14.67 -3.14
C ILE A 106 -5.65 -14.27 -4.04
N ARG A 107 -4.82 -15.24 -4.38
CA ARG A 107 -3.81 -15.12 -5.42
C ARG A 107 -3.92 -16.31 -6.36
N ILE A 108 -4.01 -16.03 -7.65
CA ILE A 108 -4.18 -17.05 -8.68
C ILE A 108 -3.05 -16.97 -9.71
N PRO A 109 -2.54 -18.10 -10.20
CA PRO A 109 -1.61 -18.12 -11.32
C PRO A 109 -2.36 -17.73 -12.61
N LYS A 110 -1.90 -16.67 -13.26
CA LYS A 110 -2.44 -16.19 -14.54
C LYS A 110 -1.36 -15.38 -15.23
N THR A 111 -0.81 -15.93 -16.31
CA THR A 111 0.15 -15.20 -17.14
C THR A 111 -0.53 -14.04 -17.82
N PHE A 112 0.06 -12.86 -17.72
CA PHE A 112 -0.41 -11.67 -18.39
C PHE A 112 -0.34 -11.84 -19.92
N ALA A 113 -1.38 -11.40 -20.59
CA ALA A 113 -1.43 -11.30 -22.05
C ALA A 113 -2.19 -10.02 -22.45
N ARG A 114 -1.59 -9.21 -23.31
CA ARG A 114 -2.30 -8.08 -23.90
C ARG A 114 -3.30 -8.59 -24.92
N SER A 115 -4.52 -8.87 -24.50
CA SER A 115 -5.59 -9.41 -25.36
C SER A 115 -6.97 -9.05 -24.79
N PRO A 116 -8.02 -8.94 -25.63
CA PRO A 116 -9.40 -8.76 -25.19
C PRO A 116 -9.84 -9.84 -24.19
N ALA A 117 -9.48 -11.10 -24.44
CA ALA A 117 -9.81 -12.21 -23.56
C ALA A 117 -9.23 -12.08 -22.14
N TYR A 118 -8.09 -11.38 -21.98
CA TYR A 118 -7.54 -11.11 -20.65
C TYR A 118 -8.39 -10.08 -19.89
N GLY A 119 -8.85 -9.01 -20.56
CA GLY A 119 -9.78 -8.04 -19.98
C GLY A 119 -11.12 -8.68 -19.58
N GLU A 120 -11.69 -9.52 -20.45
CA GLU A 120 -12.90 -10.31 -20.16
C GLU A 120 -12.72 -11.24 -18.96
N PHE A 121 -11.54 -11.87 -18.86
CA PHE A 121 -11.20 -12.69 -17.70
C PHE A 121 -11.19 -11.88 -16.41
N LEU A 122 -10.60 -10.67 -16.43
CA LEU A 122 -10.58 -9.78 -15.25
C LEU A 122 -12.00 -9.37 -14.83
N ALA A 123 -12.85 -9.00 -15.79
CA ALA A 123 -14.25 -8.66 -15.54
C ALA A 123 -15.03 -9.85 -14.92
N GLY A 124 -14.86 -11.04 -15.47
CA GLY A 124 -15.44 -12.26 -14.94
C GLY A 124 -14.94 -12.60 -13.54
N LEU A 125 -13.65 -12.37 -13.26
CA LEU A 125 -13.05 -12.56 -11.95
C LEU A 125 -13.69 -11.63 -10.90
N ILE A 126 -13.82 -10.34 -11.20
CA ILE A 126 -14.46 -9.36 -10.32
C ILE A 126 -15.91 -9.73 -10.05
N SER A 127 -16.69 -10.01 -11.08
CA SER A 127 -18.11 -10.38 -10.94
C SER A 127 -18.30 -11.64 -10.09
N ARG A 128 -17.50 -12.68 -10.36
CA ARG A 128 -17.49 -13.93 -9.60
C ARG A 128 -17.19 -13.69 -8.13
N TYR A 129 -16.07 -13.06 -7.79
CA TYR A 129 -15.65 -12.92 -6.40
C TYR A 129 -16.46 -11.88 -5.64
N ARG A 130 -17.00 -10.84 -6.29
CA ARG A 130 -17.97 -9.95 -5.65
C ARG A 130 -19.18 -10.76 -5.16
N THR A 131 -19.70 -11.69 -5.97
CA THR A 131 -20.83 -12.55 -5.61
C THR A 131 -20.44 -13.58 -4.55
N GLU A 132 -19.34 -14.30 -4.73
CA GLU A 132 -18.84 -15.33 -3.81
C GLU A 132 -18.55 -14.76 -2.42
N TRP A 133 -17.96 -13.56 -2.36
CA TRP A 133 -17.66 -12.86 -1.11
C TRP A 133 -18.86 -12.09 -0.54
N ARG A 134 -20.01 -12.16 -1.20
CA ARG A 134 -21.28 -11.55 -0.79
C ARG A 134 -21.17 -10.04 -0.59
N ILE A 135 -20.46 -9.35 -1.48
CA ILE A 135 -20.35 -7.89 -1.46
C ILE A 135 -21.58 -7.30 -2.15
N PRO A 136 -22.45 -6.53 -1.43
CA PRO A 136 -23.65 -5.93 -2.03
C PRO A 136 -23.27 -4.87 -3.07
N VAL A 137 -24.03 -4.80 -4.17
CA VAL A 137 -23.78 -3.85 -5.28
C VAL A 137 -23.89 -2.40 -4.81
N ASP A 138 -24.88 -2.10 -3.99
CA ASP A 138 -25.13 -0.75 -3.43
C ASP A 138 -24.06 -0.29 -2.43
N ARG A 139 -23.22 -1.21 -1.94
CA ARG A 139 -22.08 -0.93 -1.05
C ARG A 139 -20.73 -1.04 -1.73
N PHE A 140 -20.70 -1.36 -3.01
CA PHE A 140 -19.47 -1.56 -3.75
C PHE A 140 -18.99 -0.26 -4.41
N LEU A 141 -17.80 0.22 -4.03
CA LEU A 141 -17.25 1.50 -4.45
C LEU A 141 -16.57 1.44 -5.83
N GLY A 142 -15.96 0.30 -6.16
CA GLY A 142 -15.22 0.14 -7.41
C GLY A 142 -14.01 -0.79 -7.29
N VAL A 143 -13.21 -0.80 -8.36
CA VAL A 143 -12.06 -1.68 -8.54
C VAL A 143 -10.78 -0.86 -8.74
N GLY A 144 -9.82 -0.99 -7.83
CA GLY A 144 -8.47 -0.51 -8.03
C GLY A 144 -7.63 -1.55 -8.74
N ILE A 145 -6.82 -1.15 -9.69
CA ILE A 145 -5.95 -2.06 -10.46
C ILE A 145 -4.53 -1.57 -10.35
N SER A 146 -3.65 -2.37 -9.72
CA SER A 146 -2.22 -2.12 -9.70
C SER A 146 -1.52 -2.93 -10.78
N VAL A 147 -0.55 -2.29 -11.43
CA VAL A 147 0.31 -2.90 -12.44
C VAL A 147 1.75 -2.44 -12.26
N PRO A 148 2.74 -3.28 -12.55
CA PRO A 148 4.14 -2.85 -12.55
C PRO A 148 4.38 -1.91 -13.74
N GLY A 149 5.02 -0.78 -13.50
CA GLY A 149 5.39 0.19 -14.53
C GLY A 149 4.83 1.59 -14.33
N ILE A 150 5.14 2.47 -15.27
CA ILE A 150 4.79 3.90 -15.22
C ILE A 150 3.40 4.11 -15.82
N ILE A 151 2.50 4.71 -15.04
CA ILE A 151 1.16 5.10 -15.47
C ILE A 151 1.13 6.62 -15.63
N ASP A 152 0.40 7.12 -16.61
CA ASP A 152 0.24 8.57 -16.82
C ASP A 152 -0.52 9.24 -15.67
N ALA A 153 -0.39 10.56 -15.57
CA ALA A 153 -1.02 11.35 -14.49
C ALA A 153 -2.56 11.26 -14.47
N GLN A 154 -3.18 10.89 -15.58
CA GLN A 154 -4.63 10.71 -15.69
C GLN A 154 -5.06 9.28 -15.36
N GLY A 155 -4.13 8.34 -15.17
CA GLY A 155 -4.43 6.94 -14.92
C GLY A 155 -5.05 6.21 -16.13
N ARG A 156 -4.75 6.67 -17.34
CA ARG A 156 -5.37 6.17 -18.58
C ARG A 156 -4.43 5.33 -19.44
N MET A 157 -3.14 5.48 -19.24
CA MET A 157 -2.12 4.85 -20.10
C MET A 157 -1.00 4.24 -19.25
N ILE A 158 -0.71 2.98 -19.46
CA ILE A 158 0.53 2.35 -19.03
C ILE A 158 1.59 2.80 -20.04
N GLN A 159 2.42 3.76 -19.65
CA GLN A 159 3.44 4.35 -20.52
C GLN A 159 4.54 3.36 -20.85
N ASP A 160 5.01 2.65 -19.84
CA ASP A 160 6.02 1.61 -19.95
C ASP A 160 5.87 0.60 -18.82
N SER A 161 5.88 -0.68 -19.14
CA SER A 161 5.95 -1.77 -18.18
C SER A 161 6.89 -2.87 -18.72
N HIS A 162 8.12 -2.86 -18.22
CA HIS A 162 9.09 -3.90 -18.58
C HIS A 162 8.61 -5.28 -18.11
N ALA A 163 8.07 -5.38 -16.90
CA ALA A 163 7.59 -6.63 -16.32
C ALA A 163 6.45 -7.26 -17.13
N LEU A 164 5.53 -6.46 -17.67
CA LEU A 164 4.44 -6.95 -18.52
C LEU A 164 4.81 -6.99 -20.00
N GLY A 165 5.92 -6.38 -20.41
CA GLY A 165 6.35 -6.29 -21.79
C GLY A 165 5.44 -5.41 -22.67
N VAL A 166 4.91 -4.33 -22.11
CA VAL A 166 4.00 -3.41 -22.82
C VAL A 166 4.49 -1.98 -22.78
N ARG A 167 4.20 -1.23 -23.84
CA ARG A 167 4.42 0.20 -23.95
C ARG A 167 3.18 0.86 -24.52
N LYS A 168 2.86 2.07 -24.03
CA LYS A 168 1.71 2.87 -24.48
C LYS A 168 0.43 2.04 -24.59
N MET A 169 0.12 1.28 -23.54
CA MET A 169 -1.06 0.43 -23.47
C MET A 169 -2.17 1.22 -22.76
N PRO A 170 -3.33 1.46 -23.41
CA PRO A 170 -4.49 2.04 -22.74
C PRO A 170 -4.95 1.18 -21.55
N CYS A 171 -5.20 1.81 -20.41
CA CYS A 171 -5.65 1.11 -19.20
C CYS A 171 -7.04 0.47 -19.38
N ASP A 172 -7.87 1.02 -20.28
CA ASP A 172 -9.20 0.48 -20.58
C ASP A 172 -9.15 -0.90 -21.25
N GLU A 173 -8.04 -1.29 -21.91
CA GLU A 173 -7.85 -2.67 -22.38
C GLU A 173 -7.97 -3.70 -21.25
N LEU A 174 -7.66 -3.30 -20.00
CA LEU A 174 -7.77 -4.17 -18.82
C LEU A 174 -9.12 -4.05 -18.10
N SER A 175 -9.82 -2.93 -18.24
CA SER A 175 -11.05 -2.65 -17.47
C SER A 175 -12.32 -2.63 -18.29
N LYS A 176 -12.25 -2.75 -19.62
CA LYS A 176 -13.39 -2.59 -20.55
C LYS A 176 -14.63 -3.42 -20.21
N GLY A 177 -14.48 -4.60 -19.64
CA GLY A 177 -15.60 -5.46 -19.25
C GLY A 177 -16.03 -5.33 -17.78
N ILE A 178 -15.38 -4.44 -17.00
CA ILE A 178 -15.69 -4.23 -15.59
C ILE A 178 -16.79 -3.16 -15.48
N GLU A 179 -17.95 -3.49 -14.95
CA GLU A 179 -19.12 -2.61 -14.83
C GLU A 179 -18.99 -1.52 -13.74
N TYR A 180 -17.90 -1.53 -13.00
CA TYR A 180 -17.67 -0.65 -11.85
C TYR A 180 -16.57 0.38 -12.16
N PRO A 181 -16.57 1.53 -11.45
CA PRO A 181 -15.49 2.51 -11.59
C PRO A 181 -14.13 1.86 -11.36
N CYS A 182 -13.18 2.09 -12.27
CA CYS A 182 -11.83 1.58 -12.19
C CYS A 182 -10.82 2.72 -11.98
N VAL A 183 -9.77 2.46 -11.19
CA VAL A 183 -8.60 3.32 -11.04
C VAL A 183 -7.33 2.50 -11.20
N PHE A 184 -6.30 3.09 -11.79
CA PHE A 184 -5.03 2.41 -12.04
C PHE A 184 -3.90 3.04 -11.24
N MET A 185 -3.00 2.20 -10.72
CA MET A 185 -1.82 2.62 -9.96
C MET A 185 -0.59 1.78 -10.35
N ASN A 186 0.59 2.36 -10.15
CA ASN A 186 1.81 1.57 -10.09
C ASN A 186 1.78 0.66 -8.84
N ASP A 187 2.33 -0.55 -8.95
CA ASP A 187 2.31 -1.59 -7.91
C ASP A 187 3.05 -1.18 -6.62
N ALA A 188 4.24 -0.58 -6.73
CA ALA A 188 4.99 -0.12 -5.57
C ALA A 188 4.33 1.09 -4.90
N ASN A 189 3.75 2.02 -5.68
CA ASN A 189 2.95 3.13 -5.14
C ASN A 189 1.72 2.63 -4.41
N ALA A 190 1.02 1.64 -4.95
CA ALA A 190 -0.12 1.03 -4.29
C ALA A 190 0.27 0.36 -2.97
N ALA A 191 1.35 -0.44 -2.97
CA ALA A 191 1.84 -1.11 -1.77
C ALA A 191 2.27 -0.10 -0.69
N GLY A 192 3.03 0.93 -1.05
CA GLY A 192 3.42 2.00 -0.12
C GLY A 192 2.21 2.74 0.47
N PHE A 193 1.19 3.00 -0.35
CA PHE A 193 -0.05 3.62 0.12
C PHE A 193 -0.81 2.74 1.12
N ALA A 194 -0.81 1.41 0.94
CA ALA A 194 -1.40 0.49 1.90
C ALA A 194 -0.70 0.54 3.26
N GLU A 195 0.63 0.55 3.27
CA GLU A 195 1.44 0.62 4.50
C GLU A 195 1.20 1.92 5.27
N LEU A 196 1.19 3.07 4.58
CA LEU A 196 0.98 4.38 5.21
C LEU A 196 -0.37 4.47 5.91
N ARG A 197 -1.42 3.93 5.29
CA ARG A 197 -2.78 4.06 5.80
C ARG A 197 -2.99 3.39 7.16
N GLU A 198 -2.25 2.35 7.45
CA GLU A 198 -2.28 1.66 8.75
C GLU A 198 -1.41 2.32 9.81
N SER A 199 -0.46 3.14 9.40
CA SER A 199 0.47 3.81 10.32
C SER A 199 -0.08 5.17 10.71
N SER A 200 -0.80 5.26 11.84
CA SER A 200 -1.42 6.50 12.32
C SER A 200 -0.43 7.62 12.62
N ASP A 201 0.82 7.26 12.92
CA ASP A 201 1.85 8.17 13.43
C ASP A 201 2.92 8.53 12.37
N MET A 202 2.81 7.95 11.16
CA MET A 202 3.77 8.14 10.09
C MET A 202 3.21 9.09 9.04
N GLU A 203 3.75 10.30 8.97
CA GLU A 203 3.38 11.28 7.93
C GLU A 203 4.21 11.14 6.66
N ASN A 204 5.49 10.82 6.80
CA ASN A 204 6.43 10.67 5.70
C ASN A 204 7.10 9.31 5.78
N ALA A 205 7.27 8.65 4.65
CA ALA A 205 8.02 7.40 4.55
C ALA A 205 8.49 7.14 3.12
N VAL A 206 9.58 6.44 3.00
CA VAL A 206 9.99 5.75 1.79
C VAL A 206 9.57 4.30 1.89
N TYR A 207 8.91 3.77 0.87
CA TYR A 207 8.63 2.36 0.72
C TYR A 207 9.53 1.76 -0.36
N LEU A 208 10.27 0.70 -0.03
CA LEU A 208 11.05 -0.11 -0.98
C LEU A 208 10.35 -1.43 -1.23
N SER A 209 9.88 -1.65 -2.44
CA SER A 209 9.32 -2.93 -2.90
C SER A 209 10.42 -3.86 -3.38
N LEU A 210 10.90 -4.75 -2.51
CA LEU A 210 11.94 -5.74 -2.79
C LEU A 210 11.31 -6.99 -3.43
N SER A 211 10.81 -6.84 -4.65
CA SER A 211 10.13 -7.87 -5.42
C SER A 211 11.03 -8.40 -6.56
N ASN A 212 10.46 -9.03 -7.60
CA ASN A 212 11.25 -9.52 -8.74
C ASN A 212 12.04 -8.40 -9.43
N SER A 213 11.54 -7.17 -9.34
CA SER A 213 12.29 -5.93 -9.54
C SER A 213 12.13 -5.06 -8.31
N VAL A 214 13.07 -4.15 -8.07
CA VAL A 214 12.97 -3.18 -6.98
C VAL A 214 12.17 -1.98 -7.46
N GLY A 215 11.05 -1.75 -6.83
CA GLY A 215 10.24 -0.55 -6.98
C GLY A 215 10.29 0.31 -5.71
N GLY A 216 9.57 1.41 -5.71
CA GLY A 216 9.43 2.21 -4.50
C GLY A 216 8.32 3.23 -4.57
N ALA A 217 8.03 3.83 -3.43
CA ALA A 217 7.12 4.95 -3.29
C ALA A 217 7.68 5.94 -2.28
N PHE A 218 7.43 7.22 -2.50
CA PHE A 218 7.66 8.25 -1.50
C PHE A 218 6.32 8.82 -1.04
N LEU A 219 6.16 8.82 0.26
CA LEU A 219 4.95 9.25 0.94
C LEU A 219 5.28 10.53 1.72
N GLN A 220 4.56 11.60 1.44
CA GLN A 220 4.76 12.91 2.04
C GLN A 220 3.42 13.49 2.52
N GLY A 221 3.34 13.85 3.79
CA GLY A 221 2.12 14.38 4.40
C GLY A 221 0.93 13.42 4.25
N SER A 222 1.17 12.12 4.48
CA SER A 222 0.17 11.05 4.33
C SER A 222 -0.40 10.90 2.91
N ARG A 223 0.37 11.30 1.88
CA ARG A 223 0.00 11.18 0.47
C ARG A 223 1.17 10.65 -0.36
N LEU A 224 0.84 9.99 -1.47
CA LEU A 224 1.84 9.61 -2.46
C LEU A 224 2.40 10.86 -3.16
N TYR A 225 3.71 10.99 -3.16
CA TYR A 225 4.40 11.95 -4.00
C TYR A 225 4.79 11.29 -5.32
N LEU A 226 4.08 11.61 -6.38
CA LEU A 226 4.26 10.97 -7.70
C LEU A 226 5.30 11.67 -8.57
N GLY A 227 5.74 12.88 -8.19
CA GLY A 227 6.61 13.71 -9.00
C GLY A 227 5.90 14.33 -10.22
N GLU A 228 6.60 15.20 -10.92
CA GLU A 228 6.04 15.92 -12.08
C GLU A 228 5.74 14.99 -13.26
N HIS A 229 6.55 13.95 -13.44
CA HIS A 229 6.47 13.01 -14.57
C HIS A 229 6.01 11.60 -14.15
N GLN A 230 5.40 11.45 -12.98
CA GLN A 230 4.95 10.15 -12.43
C GLN A 230 6.09 9.14 -12.26
N ARG A 231 7.31 9.61 -11.97
CA ARG A 231 8.54 8.80 -11.84
C ARG A 231 9.17 8.89 -10.46
N SER A 232 8.51 9.53 -9.50
CA SER A 232 8.96 9.48 -8.12
C SER A 232 8.89 8.04 -7.62
N GLY A 233 9.89 7.63 -6.82
CA GLY A 233 9.92 6.27 -6.29
C GLY A 233 10.58 5.24 -7.22
N GLU A 234 11.10 5.61 -8.40
CA GLU A 234 11.90 4.71 -9.25
C GLU A 234 13.28 4.40 -8.60
N PHE A 235 13.26 4.09 -7.29
CA PHE A 235 14.46 3.86 -6.46
C PHE A 235 15.28 2.67 -6.92
N GLY A 236 14.64 1.64 -7.51
CA GLY A 236 15.34 0.51 -8.11
C GLY A 236 16.36 0.90 -9.17
N HIS A 237 16.17 2.07 -9.81
CA HIS A 237 17.08 2.59 -10.82
C HIS A 237 18.08 3.63 -10.32
N MET A 238 18.16 3.88 -9.01
CA MET A 238 19.27 4.63 -8.40
C MET A 238 20.57 3.86 -8.60
N THR A 239 21.66 4.59 -8.89
CA THR A 239 22.98 3.98 -9.06
C THR A 239 23.59 3.67 -7.70
N LEU A 240 23.68 2.41 -7.34
CA LEU A 240 24.36 1.94 -6.14
C LEU A 240 25.86 1.82 -6.38
N TYR A 241 26.25 1.23 -7.51
CA TYR A 241 27.65 1.05 -7.90
C TYR A 241 27.89 1.52 -9.34
N PRO A 242 28.53 2.69 -9.56
CA PRO A 242 28.82 3.16 -10.90
C PRO A 242 29.60 2.12 -11.73
N GLY A 243 29.10 1.80 -12.93
CA GLY A 243 29.72 0.80 -13.81
C GLY A 243 29.54 -0.67 -13.37
N GLY A 244 28.78 -0.93 -12.30
CA GLY A 244 28.56 -2.26 -11.74
C GLY A 244 27.72 -3.20 -12.61
N ARG A 245 26.88 -4.04 -11.97
CA ARG A 245 26.06 -5.07 -12.66
C ARG A 245 25.08 -4.44 -13.65
N GLU A 246 24.80 -5.16 -14.72
CA GLU A 246 23.77 -4.77 -15.68
C GLU A 246 22.39 -4.81 -15.06
N CYS A 247 21.59 -3.79 -15.37
CA CYS A 247 20.18 -3.69 -15.00
C CYS A 247 19.34 -3.88 -16.28
N TYR A 248 18.17 -4.46 -16.14
CA TYR A 248 17.23 -4.66 -17.24
C TYR A 248 16.82 -3.34 -17.95
N CYS A 249 16.97 -2.19 -17.29
CA CYS A 249 16.71 -0.88 -17.89
C CYS A 249 17.78 -0.41 -18.88
N GLY A 250 18.84 -1.21 -19.10
CA GLY A 250 19.96 -0.88 -19.98
C GLY A 250 21.10 -0.09 -19.32
N LYS A 251 20.92 0.35 -18.05
CA LYS A 251 22.01 0.98 -17.27
C LYS A 251 22.82 -0.05 -16.51
N ARG A 252 23.94 0.38 -15.94
CA ARG A 252 24.77 -0.44 -15.05
C ARG A 252 24.81 0.15 -13.65
N GLY A 253 24.76 -0.74 -12.64
CA GLY A 253 24.93 -0.37 -11.24
C GLY A 253 23.67 0.07 -10.51
N CYS A 254 22.48 -0.14 -11.09
CA CYS A 254 21.21 0.15 -10.45
C CYS A 254 20.99 -0.71 -9.20
N LEU A 255 20.32 -0.18 -8.17
CA LEU A 255 19.92 -0.90 -6.96
C LEU A 255 19.19 -2.22 -7.29
N ASP A 256 18.33 -2.23 -8.30
CA ASP A 256 17.59 -3.41 -8.76
C ASP A 256 18.50 -4.62 -9.05
N ALA A 257 19.65 -4.38 -9.68
CA ALA A 257 20.61 -5.43 -10.02
C ALA A 257 21.27 -6.09 -8.79
N TYR A 258 21.06 -5.54 -7.59
CA TYR A 258 21.65 -6.01 -6.33
C TYR A 258 20.59 -6.46 -5.32
N CYS A 259 19.45 -5.78 -5.26
CA CYS A 259 18.45 -5.96 -4.22
C CYS A 259 17.09 -6.48 -4.72
N SER A 260 16.97 -6.94 -5.97
CA SER A 260 15.76 -7.66 -6.40
C SER A 260 15.67 -9.06 -5.77
N ALA A 261 14.46 -9.56 -5.55
CA ALA A 261 14.21 -10.91 -5.04
C ALA A 261 14.84 -12.00 -5.92
N GLN A 262 14.98 -11.74 -7.22
CA GLN A 262 15.63 -12.66 -8.17
C GLN A 262 17.11 -12.93 -7.81
N ARG A 263 17.79 -11.96 -7.19
CA ARG A 263 19.19 -12.15 -6.76
C ARG A 263 19.34 -13.26 -5.73
N LEU A 264 18.35 -13.46 -4.89
CA LEU A 264 18.32 -14.51 -3.88
C LEU A 264 17.72 -15.80 -4.44
N SER A 265 16.55 -15.69 -5.07
CA SER A 265 15.82 -16.85 -5.56
C SER A 265 16.53 -17.60 -6.71
N SER A 266 17.44 -16.94 -7.45
CA SER A 266 18.24 -17.60 -8.48
C SER A 266 19.11 -18.74 -7.94
N LEU A 267 19.50 -18.72 -6.67
CA LEU A 267 20.22 -19.80 -5.99
C LEU A 267 19.34 -21.02 -5.63
N THR A 268 18.03 -20.88 -5.84
CA THR A 268 17.04 -21.90 -5.45
C THR A 268 15.96 -22.07 -6.53
N GLU A 269 16.36 -22.09 -7.80
CA GLU A 269 15.47 -22.32 -8.95
C GLU A 269 14.26 -21.37 -9.02
N GLY A 270 14.46 -20.11 -8.62
CA GLY A 270 13.42 -19.08 -8.58
C GLY A 270 12.49 -19.14 -7.37
N LYS A 271 12.79 -19.96 -6.36
CA LYS A 271 11.95 -20.15 -5.16
C LYS A 271 12.53 -19.41 -3.96
N LEU A 272 11.99 -18.23 -3.66
CA LEU A 272 12.47 -17.38 -2.58
C LEU A 272 12.26 -18.02 -1.18
N ASP A 273 11.18 -18.74 -0.99
CA ASP A 273 10.89 -19.51 0.22
C ASP A 273 12.00 -20.52 0.53
N ARG A 274 12.43 -21.30 -0.48
CA ARG A 274 13.55 -22.24 -0.37
C ARG A 274 14.88 -21.55 -0.06
N PHE A 275 15.11 -20.34 -0.56
CA PHE A 275 16.30 -19.59 -0.22
C PHE A 275 16.35 -19.29 1.28
N PHE A 276 15.27 -18.75 1.85
CA PHE A 276 15.21 -18.44 3.27
C PHE A 276 15.19 -19.69 4.16
N GLU A 277 14.64 -20.81 3.71
CA GLU A 277 14.73 -22.10 4.39
C GLU A 277 16.20 -22.58 4.47
N LYS A 278 16.93 -22.60 3.36
CA LYS A 278 18.34 -22.98 3.32
C LYS A 278 19.21 -22.03 4.15
N LEU A 279 18.92 -20.73 4.11
CA LEU A 279 19.62 -19.74 4.91
C LEU A 279 19.48 -20.02 6.41
N ARG A 280 18.27 -20.34 6.90
CA ARG A 280 18.02 -20.72 8.30
C ARG A 280 18.70 -22.04 8.67
N GLN A 281 18.92 -22.94 7.72
CA GLN A 281 19.65 -24.20 7.91
C GLN A 281 21.18 -24.04 7.88
N GLY A 282 21.68 -22.82 7.65
CA GLY A 282 23.11 -22.52 7.63
C GLY A 282 23.83 -22.86 6.32
N ASP A 283 23.11 -22.92 5.19
CA ASP A 283 23.71 -23.09 3.86
C ASP A 283 24.68 -21.95 3.59
N LYS A 284 25.93 -22.27 3.27
CA LYS A 284 27.02 -21.31 3.15
C LYS A 284 26.87 -20.37 1.96
N GLU A 285 26.36 -20.88 0.84
CA GLU A 285 26.16 -20.08 -0.37
C GLU A 285 25.03 -19.07 -0.16
N CYS A 286 23.91 -19.52 0.42
CA CYS A 286 22.80 -18.65 0.79
C CYS A 286 23.23 -17.60 1.83
N ALA A 287 24.04 -17.98 2.83
CA ALA A 287 24.55 -17.06 3.84
C ALA A 287 25.45 -15.96 3.25
N GLN A 288 26.36 -16.33 2.34
CA GLN A 288 27.23 -15.38 1.66
C GLN A 288 26.43 -14.41 0.78
N ALA A 289 25.47 -14.94 0.01
CA ALA A 289 24.61 -14.12 -0.84
C ALA A 289 23.74 -13.16 -0.01
N TRP A 290 23.24 -13.64 1.12
CA TRP A 290 22.44 -12.85 2.05
C TRP A 290 23.25 -11.71 2.70
N ALA A 291 24.47 -11.98 3.15
CA ALA A 291 25.35 -10.95 3.71
C ALA A 291 25.63 -9.82 2.69
N GLY A 292 25.92 -10.17 1.43
CA GLY A 292 26.08 -9.18 0.36
C GLY A 292 24.78 -8.39 0.08
N TYR A 293 23.65 -9.07 0.06
CA TYR A 293 22.35 -8.44 -0.14
C TYR A 293 22.00 -7.45 0.97
N GLN A 294 22.23 -7.82 2.23
CA GLN A 294 22.01 -6.93 3.39
C GLN A 294 22.90 -5.68 3.30
N ALA A 295 24.16 -5.83 2.96
CA ALA A 295 25.08 -4.71 2.80
C ALA A 295 24.62 -3.72 1.72
N ASP A 296 24.19 -4.24 0.56
CA ASP A 296 23.66 -3.45 -0.55
C ASP A 296 22.35 -2.74 -0.17
N LEU A 297 21.44 -3.47 0.46
CA LEU A 297 20.13 -2.96 0.90
C LEU A 297 20.27 -1.83 1.91
N VAL A 298 21.10 -2.02 2.94
CA VAL A 298 21.32 -1.01 3.98
C VAL A 298 21.98 0.24 3.39
N THR A 299 22.93 0.09 2.45
CA THR A 299 23.54 1.25 1.76
C THR A 299 22.48 2.08 1.03
N ALA A 300 21.57 1.41 0.32
CA ALA A 300 20.49 2.11 -0.40
C ALA A 300 19.48 2.74 0.56
N ALA A 301 19.07 2.00 1.59
CA ALA A 301 18.11 2.48 2.58
C ALA A 301 18.64 3.69 3.36
N ASN A 302 19.91 3.65 3.76
CA ASN A 302 20.57 4.79 4.41
C ASN A 302 20.64 6.02 3.48
N SER A 303 20.95 5.83 2.19
CA SER A 303 20.96 6.93 1.22
C SER A 303 19.58 7.57 1.05
N LEU A 304 18.51 6.76 1.08
CA LEU A 304 17.15 7.25 1.02
C LEU A 304 16.73 7.97 2.31
N HIS A 305 17.10 7.41 3.46
CA HIS A 305 16.88 8.05 4.76
C HIS A 305 17.58 9.42 4.82
N MET A 306 18.86 9.51 4.43
CA MET A 306 19.58 10.76 4.35
C MET A 306 18.97 11.79 3.39
N ALA A 307 18.34 11.33 2.29
CA ALA A 307 17.74 12.21 1.30
C ALA A 307 16.37 12.74 1.72
N PHE A 308 15.58 11.97 2.46
CA PHE A 308 14.18 12.26 2.78
C PHE A 308 13.89 12.47 4.26
N ASP A 309 14.84 12.19 5.15
CA ASP A 309 14.73 12.32 6.61
C ASP A 309 13.44 11.68 7.14
N CYS A 310 13.22 10.41 6.81
CA CYS A 310 12.03 9.66 7.21
C CYS A 310 12.29 8.15 7.26
N ASP A 311 11.35 7.40 7.84
CA ASP A 311 11.41 5.94 7.89
C ASP A 311 11.48 5.32 6.48
N VAL A 312 12.19 4.19 6.38
CA VAL A 312 12.28 3.36 5.17
C VAL A 312 11.61 2.03 5.44
N ILE A 313 10.48 1.79 4.79
CA ILE A 313 9.71 0.56 4.90
C ILE A 313 10.20 -0.45 3.87
N LEU A 314 10.68 -1.58 4.34
CA LEU A 314 11.20 -2.68 3.51
C LEU A 314 10.07 -3.67 3.22
N GLY A 315 9.55 -3.65 2.00
CA GLY A 315 8.41 -4.47 1.59
C GLY A 315 8.69 -5.35 0.37
N GLY A 316 7.63 -5.75 -0.31
CA GLY A 316 7.71 -6.68 -1.43
C GLY A 316 7.95 -8.13 -0.99
N TYR A 317 8.37 -8.99 -1.92
CA TYR A 317 8.52 -10.42 -1.64
C TYR A 317 9.59 -10.70 -0.58
N VAL A 318 10.73 -10.02 -0.63
CA VAL A 318 11.79 -10.16 0.38
C VAL A 318 11.35 -9.58 1.71
N GLY A 319 10.62 -8.44 1.70
CA GLY A 319 10.11 -7.79 2.90
C GLY A 319 9.36 -8.74 3.84
N GLY A 320 8.59 -9.68 3.28
CA GLY A 320 7.85 -10.68 4.05
C GLY A 320 8.71 -11.66 4.87
N TYR A 321 10.03 -11.65 4.71
CA TYR A 321 10.98 -12.49 5.45
C TYR A 321 11.89 -11.68 6.39
N LEU A 322 11.81 -10.35 6.38
CA LEU A 322 12.77 -9.48 7.08
C LEU A 322 12.55 -9.37 8.59
N GLU A 323 11.42 -9.84 9.11
CA GLU A 323 11.13 -9.77 10.54
C GLU A 323 12.22 -10.45 11.40
N ASP A 324 12.72 -11.59 10.94
CA ASP A 324 13.82 -12.31 11.61
C ASP A 324 15.19 -11.60 11.49
N TRP A 325 15.31 -10.63 10.57
CA TRP A 325 16.59 -10.03 10.17
C TRP A 325 16.67 -8.52 10.46
N ILE A 326 15.59 -7.90 10.90
CA ILE A 326 15.53 -6.45 11.06
C ILE A 326 16.53 -5.93 12.10
N GLY A 327 16.80 -6.71 13.15
CA GLY A 327 17.83 -6.37 14.15
C GLY A 327 19.23 -6.28 13.52
N ALA A 328 19.64 -7.30 12.76
CA ALA A 328 20.93 -7.30 12.07
C ALA A 328 21.04 -6.21 10.99
N LEU A 329 19.94 -5.91 10.29
CA LEU A 329 19.90 -4.78 9.36
C LEU A 329 20.03 -3.45 10.08
N GLY A 330 19.43 -3.31 11.28
CA GLY A 330 19.55 -2.12 12.13
C GLY A 330 20.99 -1.88 12.60
N GLU A 331 21.68 -2.92 13.05
CA GLU A 331 23.10 -2.85 13.43
C GLU A 331 23.98 -2.39 12.26
N LEU A 332 23.78 -2.97 11.07
CA LEU A 332 24.49 -2.53 9.86
C LEU A 332 24.14 -1.08 9.45
N ALA A 333 22.92 -0.65 9.72
CA ALA A 333 22.47 0.71 9.42
C ALA A 333 23.09 1.73 10.36
N GLU A 334 23.20 1.40 11.65
CA GLU A 334 23.88 2.24 12.67
C GLU A 334 25.34 2.47 12.31
N GLU A 335 26.06 1.44 11.89
CA GLU A 335 27.45 1.58 11.46
C GLU A 335 27.64 2.59 10.31
N ARG A 336 26.60 2.88 9.52
CA ARG A 336 26.65 3.71 8.31
C ARG A 336 25.98 5.07 8.45
N ASN A 337 25.27 5.27 9.55
CA ASN A 337 24.56 6.52 9.80
C ASN A 337 25.11 7.23 11.04
N PRO A 338 25.86 8.32 10.89
CA PRO A 338 26.44 9.04 12.03
C PRO A 338 25.43 9.97 12.74
N PHE A 339 24.19 10.07 12.27
CA PHE A 339 23.20 11.03 12.79
C PHE A 339 22.14 10.39 13.67
N ASP A 340 21.90 9.07 13.51
CA ASP A 340 20.84 8.35 14.23
C ASP A 340 21.41 7.18 15.03
N ASP A 341 20.87 6.95 16.20
CA ASP A 341 21.20 5.81 17.04
C ASP A 341 20.35 4.58 16.66
N GLY A 342 21.01 3.45 16.37
CA GLY A 342 20.38 2.13 16.31
C GLY A 342 19.62 1.75 15.04
N GLY A 343 19.76 2.48 13.92
CA GLY A 343 19.14 2.10 12.63
C GLY A 343 17.60 1.99 12.69
N THR A 344 16.97 2.67 13.63
CA THR A 344 15.53 2.56 13.94
C THR A 344 14.59 3.05 12.84
N TYR A 345 15.14 3.74 11.83
CA TYR A 345 14.40 4.19 10.66
C TYR A 345 14.03 3.06 9.69
N LEU A 346 14.65 1.88 9.83
CA LEU A 346 14.28 0.69 9.05
C LEU A 346 13.03 0.04 9.64
N LYS A 347 12.01 -0.12 8.82
CA LYS A 347 10.74 -0.77 9.20
C LYS A 347 10.47 -1.96 8.29
N VAL A 348 9.93 -3.03 8.85
CA VAL A 348 9.41 -4.15 8.05
C VAL A 348 7.98 -3.84 7.63
N CYS A 349 7.62 -4.20 6.40
CA CYS A 349 6.26 -4.06 5.89
C CYS A 349 5.27 -4.92 6.69
N ARG A 350 4.06 -4.42 6.83
CA ARG A 350 2.93 -5.14 7.44
C ARG A 350 2.25 -6.09 6.44
N TYR A 351 2.13 -5.63 5.20
CA TYR A 351 1.49 -6.37 4.11
C TYR A 351 2.53 -7.06 3.24
N ARG A 352 2.16 -8.21 2.70
CA ARG A 352 3.03 -9.03 1.85
C ARG A 352 2.57 -8.97 0.40
N VAL A 353 2.23 -10.12 -0.18
CA VAL A 353 1.80 -10.24 -1.59
C VAL A 353 0.48 -9.54 -1.91
N GLU A 354 -0.31 -9.20 -0.90
CA GLU A 354 -1.58 -8.48 -1.01
C GLU A 354 -1.45 -6.96 -1.00
N ALA A 355 -0.25 -6.43 -0.66
CA ALA A 355 -0.03 -4.99 -0.45
C ALA A 355 -0.49 -4.12 -1.63
N SER A 356 -0.05 -4.45 -2.84
CA SER A 356 -0.38 -3.68 -4.05
C SER A 356 -1.87 -3.74 -4.38
N ALA A 357 -2.50 -4.91 -4.27
CA ALA A 357 -3.94 -5.05 -4.47
C ALA A 357 -4.73 -4.25 -3.41
N LEU A 358 -4.31 -4.33 -2.14
CA LEU A 358 -4.93 -3.54 -1.06
C LEU A 358 -4.83 -2.05 -1.34
N GLY A 359 -3.64 -1.55 -1.62
CA GLY A 359 -3.42 -0.12 -1.88
C GLY A 359 -4.25 0.40 -3.06
N ALA A 360 -4.39 -0.40 -4.11
CA ALA A 360 -5.27 -0.06 -5.23
C ALA A 360 -6.75 0.00 -4.81
N ALA A 361 -7.25 -0.94 -4.00
CA ALA A 361 -8.61 -0.89 -3.45
C ALA A 361 -8.83 0.35 -2.58
N LEU A 362 -7.85 0.72 -1.77
CA LEU A 362 -7.90 1.85 -0.85
C LEU A 362 -8.06 3.20 -1.55
N GLN A 363 -7.75 3.32 -2.84
CA GLN A 363 -8.02 4.54 -3.62
C GLN A 363 -9.52 4.85 -3.69
N HIS A 364 -10.36 3.84 -3.87
CA HIS A 364 -11.82 4.03 -3.85
C HIS A 364 -12.34 4.34 -2.47
N VAL A 365 -11.81 3.68 -1.45
CA VAL A 365 -12.11 3.95 -0.05
C VAL A 365 -11.78 5.41 0.29
N GLU A 366 -10.59 5.88 -0.09
CA GLU A 366 -10.13 7.23 0.19
C GLU A 366 -10.98 8.28 -0.51
N ARG A 367 -11.26 8.10 -1.80
CA ARG A 367 -12.17 8.98 -2.56
C ARG A 367 -13.55 9.06 -1.95
N PHE A 368 -14.08 7.94 -1.46
CA PHE A 368 -15.37 7.92 -0.77
C PHE A 368 -15.31 8.74 0.53
N ILE A 369 -14.29 8.54 1.36
CA ILE A 369 -14.11 9.26 2.63
C ILE A 369 -13.90 10.76 2.39
N GLU A 370 -13.10 11.14 1.39
CA GLU A 370 -12.92 12.54 0.99
C GLU A 370 -14.20 13.15 0.46
N GLY A 371 -15.09 12.34 -0.06
CA GLY A 371 -16.42 12.71 -0.56
C GLY A 371 -17.47 12.97 0.53
N LEU A 372 -17.23 12.57 1.79
CA LEU A 372 -18.15 12.79 2.89
C LEU A 372 -18.28 14.27 3.24
#